data_9f870a19b7e537dcf340aac2bc82e0df
#
_entry.id   9f870a19b7e537dcf340aac2bc82e0df
#
_cell.length_a   1.000
_cell.length_b   1.000
_cell.length_c   1.000
_cell.angle_alpha   90.00
_cell.angle_beta   90.00
_cell.angle_gamma   90.00
#
_symmetry.space_group_name_H-M   'P 1'
#
loop_
_entity.id
_entity.type
_entity.pdbx_description
1 polymer ?
#
loop_
_entity_poly.entity_id
_entity_poly.type
_entity_poly.pdbx_seq_one_letter_code
_entity_poly.pdbx_strand_id
1 'polypeptide(L)'
;MCSVKNKTTMKIENLDEFLREIGRVELLSEEEELELLKAVKEKGPDCDELERLCWASMRFVVSLSNQYQHRGLSIEELIGVGAEGLKKAALSYDFDNNPKFIQYAVSVMRQCLEEAIANRAN
;
A
#
# COMPACT_ATOMS: atom_id res chain seq x y z
N MET A 1 -16.32 5.01 -14.25
CA MET A 1 -15.67 5.11 -13.73
C MET A 1 -14.81 4.68 -13.61
N CYS A 2 -14.55 4.43 -13.84
CA CYS A 2 -13.86 4.20 -13.55
C CYS A 2 -12.86 4.35 -13.25
N SER A 3 -12.43 4.86 -13.87
CA SER A 3 -11.29 5.34 -13.16
C SER A 3 -10.96 4.58 -11.94
N VAL A 4 -11.90 4.06 -11.41
CA VAL A 4 -11.76 3.28 -10.22
C VAL A 4 -10.75 2.19 -10.40
N LYS A 5 -10.74 1.59 -11.53
CA LYS A 5 -9.82 0.52 -11.76
C LYS A 5 -8.40 0.98 -11.68
N ASN A 6 -8.16 2.22 -11.98
CA ASN A 6 -6.80 2.72 -11.91
C ASN A 6 -6.32 2.90 -10.49
N LYS A 7 -7.24 2.94 -9.55
CA LYS A 7 -6.89 3.08 -8.16
C LYS A 7 -6.35 1.80 -7.55
N THR A 8 -6.73 0.67 -8.12
CA THR A 8 -6.28 -0.60 -7.57
C THR A 8 -5.07 -1.16 -8.28
N THR A 9 -4.73 -0.60 -9.44
CA THR A 9 -3.59 -1.08 -10.21
C THR A 9 -2.61 0.06 -10.39
N MET A 10 -1.48 -0.04 -9.75
CA MET A 10 -0.48 1.00 -9.83
C MET A 10 0.48 0.72 -10.98
N LYS A 11 0.65 1.71 -11.84
CA LYS A 11 1.63 1.65 -12.92
C LYS A 11 2.74 2.64 -12.64
N ILE A 12 3.96 2.15 -12.64
CA ILE A 12 5.11 3.00 -12.43
C ILE A 12 5.88 3.05 -13.74
N GLU A 13 5.72 4.14 -14.46
CA GLU A 13 6.36 4.28 -15.76
C GLU A 13 7.77 4.83 -15.64
N ASN A 14 7.99 5.67 -14.64
CA ASN A 14 9.30 6.23 -14.38
C ASN A 14 9.56 6.15 -12.88
N LEU A 15 10.41 5.22 -12.50
CA LEU A 15 10.67 4.95 -11.09
C LEU A 15 11.29 6.15 -10.38
N ASP A 16 12.24 6.82 -11.01
CA ASP A 16 12.91 7.96 -10.38
C ASP A 16 11.93 9.08 -10.08
N GLU A 17 11.04 9.37 -11.02
CA GLU A 17 10.04 10.40 -10.84
C GLU A 17 9.05 10.00 -9.76
N PHE A 18 8.64 8.75 -9.76
CA PHE A 18 7.74 8.20 -8.75
C PHE A 18 8.34 8.38 -7.35
N LEU A 19 9.62 8.03 -7.18
CA LEU A 19 10.28 8.15 -5.89
C LEU A 19 10.36 9.60 -5.44
N ARG A 20 10.59 10.52 -6.37
CA ARG A 20 10.61 11.95 -6.04
C ARG A 20 9.24 12.44 -5.58
N GLU A 21 8.20 11.97 -6.24
CA GLU A 21 6.84 12.37 -5.86
C GLU A 21 6.47 11.88 -4.48
N ILE A 22 6.84 10.64 -4.16
CA ILE A 22 6.57 10.12 -2.83
C ILE A 22 7.26 10.96 -1.77
N GLY A 23 8.46 11.42 -2.08
CA GLY A 23 9.22 12.22 -1.14
C GLY A 23 8.58 13.55 -0.81
N ARG A 24 7.65 14.02 -1.65
CA ARG A 24 6.95 15.29 -1.43
C ARG A 24 5.66 15.11 -0.65
N VAL A 25 5.19 13.88 -0.50
CA VAL A 25 3.94 13.64 0.22
C VAL A 25 4.21 13.78 1.71
N GLU A 26 3.36 14.54 2.39
CA GLU A 26 3.48 14.74 3.82
C GLU A 26 3.10 13.47 4.57
N LEU A 27 3.84 13.22 5.63
CA LEU A 27 3.50 12.11 6.50
C LEU A 27 2.27 12.47 7.33
N LEU A 28 1.44 11.47 7.56
CA LEU A 28 0.24 11.66 8.38
C LEU A 28 0.58 11.55 9.85
N SER A 29 -0.11 12.35 10.67
CA SER A 29 -0.09 12.12 12.10
C SER A 29 -0.92 10.88 12.42
N GLU A 30 -0.76 10.35 13.63
CA GLU A 30 -1.55 9.17 14.02
C GLU A 30 -3.04 9.47 13.99
N GLU A 31 -3.41 10.68 14.36
CA GLU A 31 -4.82 11.09 14.34
C GLU A 31 -5.37 11.14 12.93
N GLU A 32 -4.61 11.72 12.01
CA GLU A 32 -5.03 11.78 10.62
C GLU A 32 -5.15 10.38 10.01
N GLU A 33 -4.19 9.53 10.32
CA GLU A 33 -4.22 8.15 9.84
C GLU A 33 -5.48 7.44 10.33
N LEU A 34 -5.80 7.60 11.60
CA LEU A 34 -6.96 6.98 12.19
C LEU A 34 -8.25 7.47 11.53
N GLU A 35 -8.34 8.77 11.27
CA GLU A 35 -9.49 9.34 10.62
C GLU A 35 -9.68 8.78 9.21
N LEU A 36 -8.57 8.65 8.48
CA LEU A 36 -8.65 8.07 7.14
C LEU A 36 -9.07 6.60 7.21
N LEU A 37 -8.56 5.86 8.17
CA LEU A 37 -8.93 4.45 8.32
C LEU A 37 -10.42 4.30 8.63
N LYS A 38 -10.96 5.17 9.47
CA LYS A 38 -12.39 5.13 9.77
C LYS A 38 -13.22 5.44 8.55
N ALA A 39 -12.80 6.42 7.75
CA ALA A 39 -13.49 6.77 6.53
C ALA A 39 -13.46 5.61 5.53
N VAL A 40 -12.34 4.92 5.44
CA VAL A 40 -12.21 3.76 4.55
C VAL A 40 -13.19 2.66 4.96
N LYS A 41 -13.33 2.43 6.27
CA LYS A 41 -14.26 1.41 6.76
C LYS A 41 -15.70 1.75 6.37
N GLU A 42 -16.04 3.02 6.39
CA GLU A 42 -17.40 3.44 6.05
C GLU A 42 -17.65 3.47 4.55
N LYS A 43 -16.67 3.93 3.78
CA LYS A 43 -16.89 4.21 2.35
C LYS A 43 -16.47 3.07 1.43
N GLY A 44 -15.60 2.19 1.88
CA GLY A 44 -15.22 1.02 1.09
C GLY A 44 -14.01 1.25 0.20
N PRO A 45 -13.75 0.31 -0.71
CA PRO A 45 -12.46 0.25 -1.41
C PRO A 45 -12.24 1.31 -2.47
N ASP A 46 -13.27 2.04 -2.88
CA ASP A 46 -13.12 3.01 -3.97
C ASP A 46 -13.08 4.46 -3.49
N CYS A 47 -12.90 4.68 -2.19
CA CYS A 47 -12.95 6.03 -1.66
C CYS A 47 -11.60 6.75 -1.83
N ASP A 48 -11.67 8.07 -1.85
CA ASP A 48 -10.47 8.90 -1.97
C ASP A 48 -9.59 8.79 -0.74
N GLU A 49 -10.19 8.54 0.41
CA GLU A 49 -9.43 8.40 1.65
C GLU A 49 -8.47 7.22 1.60
N LEU A 50 -8.87 6.13 0.94
CA LEU A 50 -7.98 4.99 0.79
C LEU A 50 -6.79 5.34 -0.10
N GLU A 51 -7.04 6.08 -1.18
CA GLU A 51 -5.97 6.53 -2.05
C GLU A 51 -5.01 7.44 -1.30
N ARG A 52 -5.56 8.35 -0.51
CA ARG A 52 -4.73 9.26 0.26
C ARG A 52 -3.87 8.52 1.28
N LEU A 53 -4.48 7.56 1.96
CA LEU A 53 -3.75 6.75 2.93
C LEU A 53 -2.61 5.98 2.25
N CYS A 54 -2.90 5.42 1.09
CA CYS A 54 -1.90 4.67 0.33
C CYS A 54 -0.73 5.56 -0.07
N TRP A 55 -1.01 6.76 -0.61
CA TRP A 55 0.06 7.67 -1.01
C TRP A 55 0.89 8.14 0.18
N ALA A 56 0.24 8.44 1.29
CA ALA A 56 0.95 8.88 2.49
C ALA A 56 1.83 7.79 3.07
N SER A 57 1.48 6.54 2.82
CA SER A 57 2.23 5.39 3.34
C SER A 57 3.21 4.81 2.33
N MET A 58 3.31 5.43 1.15
CA MET A 58 4.08 4.83 0.06
C MET A 58 5.57 4.66 0.39
N ARG A 59 6.11 5.52 1.25
CA ARG A 59 7.50 5.34 1.66
C ARG A 59 7.72 3.99 2.33
N PHE A 60 6.77 3.58 3.15
CA PHE A 60 6.85 2.27 3.80
C PHE A 60 6.71 1.15 2.78
N VAL A 61 5.82 1.34 1.80
CA VAL A 61 5.63 0.34 0.75
C VAL A 61 6.92 0.14 -0.04
N VAL A 62 7.56 1.23 -0.44
CA VAL A 62 8.80 1.14 -1.22
C VAL A 62 9.90 0.52 -0.39
N SER A 63 10.04 0.95 0.86
CA SER A 63 11.08 0.43 1.74
C SER A 63 10.94 -1.07 1.94
N LEU A 64 9.71 -1.53 2.14
CA LEU A 64 9.45 -2.94 2.32
C LEU A 64 9.69 -3.71 1.02
N SER A 65 9.24 -3.16 -0.09
CA SER A 65 9.42 -3.80 -1.40
C SER A 65 10.88 -4.01 -1.74
N ASN A 66 11.74 -3.06 -1.34
CA ASN A 66 13.17 -3.18 -1.59
C ASN A 66 13.77 -4.43 -0.94
N GLN A 67 13.19 -4.92 0.13
CA GLN A 67 13.70 -6.10 0.82
C GLN A 67 13.45 -7.37 0.02
N TYR A 68 12.59 -7.32 -0.99
CA TYR A 68 12.23 -8.49 -1.78
C TYR A 68 12.79 -8.47 -3.19
N GLN A 69 13.68 -7.54 -3.48
CA GLN A 69 14.30 -7.48 -4.79
C GLN A 69 15.14 -8.73 -5.09
N HIS A 70 15.29 -9.01 -6.37
CA HIS A 70 16.14 -10.12 -6.86
C HIS A 70 15.56 -11.49 -6.55
N ARG A 71 14.24 -11.57 -6.41
CA ARG A 71 13.55 -12.82 -6.15
C ARG A 71 12.50 -13.14 -7.20
N GLY A 72 12.63 -12.54 -8.38
CA GLY A 72 11.76 -12.89 -9.51
C GLY A 72 10.81 -11.81 -9.98
N LEU A 73 10.58 -10.78 -9.17
CA LEU A 73 9.73 -9.65 -9.56
C LEU A 73 10.56 -8.38 -9.63
N SER A 74 10.19 -7.49 -10.54
CA SER A 74 10.84 -6.18 -10.63
C SER A 74 10.44 -5.35 -9.43
N ILE A 75 11.23 -4.28 -9.16
CA ILE A 75 10.91 -3.39 -8.05
C ILE A 75 9.54 -2.73 -8.29
N GLU A 76 9.24 -2.39 -9.53
CA GLU A 76 7.94 -1.79 -9.86
C GLU A 76 6.79 -2.74 -9.56
N GLU A 77 6.96 -4.01 -9.90
CA GLU A 77 5.95 -5.02 -9.60
C GLU A 77 5.79 -5.21 -8.10
N LEU A 78 6.91 -5.22 -7.37
CA LEU A 78 6.87 -5.37 -5.92
C LEU A 78 6.15 -4.20 -5.27
N ILE A 79 6.43 -2.98 -5.70
CA ILE A 79 5.76 -1.80 -5.16
C ILE A 79 4.25 -1.90 -5.41
N GLY A 80 3.86 -2.33 -6.62
CA GLY A 80 2.45 -2.51 -6.92
C GLY A 80 1.77 -3.51 -6.00
N VAL A 81 2.42 -4.64 -5.77
CA VAL A 81 1.88 -5.66 -4.87
C VAL A 81 1.81 -5.14 -3.44
N GLY A 82 2.85 -4.43 -3.01
CA GLY A 82 2.89 -3.86 -1.67
C GLY A 82 1.77 -2.85 -1.45
N ALA A 83 1.52 -2.01 -2.46
CA ALA A 83 0.45 -1.01 -2.37
C ALA A 83 -0.92 -1.69 -2.27
N GLU A 84 -1.13 -2.76 -3.03
CA GLU A 84 -2.36 -3.53 -2.92
C GLU A 84 -2.51 -4.14 -1.53
N GLY A 85 -1.41 -4.64 -0.99
CA GLY A 85 -1.41 -5.18 0.37
C GLY A 85 -1.77 -4.14 1.41
N LEU A 86 -1.25 -2.93 1.24
CA LEU A 86 -1.58 -1.83 2.15
C LEU A 86 -3.07 -1.52 2.10
N LYS A 87 -3.66 -1.49 0.91
CA LYS A 87 -5.08 -1.23 0.77
C LYS A 87 -5.91 -2.33 1.41
N LYS A 88 -5.51 -3.59 1.21
CA LYS A 88 -6.17 -4.70 1.87
C LYS A 88 -6.13 -4.55 3.38
N ALA A 89 -4.98 -4.15 3.90
CA ALA A 89 -4.82 -3.97 5.34
C ALA A 89 -5.75 -2.89 5.86
N ALA A 90 -5.86 -1.78 5.11
CA ALA A 90 -6.74 -0.68 5.53
C ALA A 90 -8.20 -1.12 5.58
N LEU A 91 -8.61 -1.92 4.60
CA LEU A 91 -9.99 -2.39 4.54
C LEU A 91 -10.31 -3.41 5.62
N SER A 92 -9.33 -4.18 6.06
CA SER A 92 -9.55 -5.25 7.04
C SER A 92 -9.07 -4.89 8.44
N TYR A 93 -8.55 -3.67 8.64
CA TYR A 93 -8.01 -3.29 9.92
C TYR A 93 -9.09 -3.28 11.01
N ASP A 94 -8.78 -3.92 12.13
CA ASP A 94 -9.69 -3.99 13.27
C ASP A 94 -9.13 -3.08 14.36
N PHE A 95 -9.84 -1.98 14.63
CA PHE A 95 -9.38 -0.98 15.58
C PHE A 95 -9.25 -1.51 17.01
N ASP A 96 -9.99 -2.57 17.33
CA ASP A 96 -10.03 -3.07 18.70
C ASP A 96 -8.99 -4.14 18.98
N ASN A 97 -8.63 -4.92 17.97
CA ASN A 97 -7.81 -6.11 18.20
C ASN A 97 -6.43 -6.06 17.58
N ASN A 98 -6.19 -5.12 16.68
CA ASN A 98 -4.91 -5.06 16.00
C ASN A 98 -4.00 -4.03 16.63
N PRO A 99 -2.68 -4.21 16.51
CA PRO A 99 -1.72 -3.19 16.94
C PRO A 99 -1.86 -1.97 16.06
N LYS A 100 -0.90 -1.05 16.17
CA LYS A 100 -0.91 0.14 15.31
C LYS A 100 -1.04 -0.29 13.86
N PHE A 101 -1.74 0.55 13.09
CA PHE A 101 -2.03 0.22 11.70
C PHE A 101 -0.80 -0.18 10.91
N ILE A 102 0.31 0.55 11.05
CA ILE A 102 1.48 0.26 10.23
C ILE A 102 2.04 -1.14 10.52
N GLN A 103 1.98 -1.58 11.76
CA GLN A 103 2.45 -2.92 12.09
C GLN A 103 1.58 -3.98 11.45
N TYR A 104 0.28 -3.77 11.48
CA TYR A 104 -0.65 -4.69 10.84
C TYR A 104 -0.45 -4.67 9.32
N ALA A 105 -0.32 -3.46 8.75
CA ALA A 105 -0.15 -3.32 7.32
C ALA A 105 1.12 -4.01 6.83
N VAL A 106 2.21 -3.90 7.58
CA VAL A 106 3.46 -4.55 7.20
C VAL A 106 3.29 -6.06 7.11
N SER A 107 2.59 -6.67 8.06
CA SER A 107 2.40 -8.12 8.01
C SER A 107 1.55 -8.53 6.82
N VAL A 108 0.50 -7.74 6.49
CA VAL A 108 -0.32 -8.03 5.31
C VAL A 108 0.48 -7.86 4.02
N MET A 109 1.25 -6.78 3.94
CA MET A 109 2.07 -6.53 2.77
C MET A 109 3.12 -7.62 2.56
N ARG A 110 3.76 -8.08 3.63
CA ARG A 110 4.74 -9.16 3.52
C ARG A 110 4.11 -10.42 2.98
N GLN A 111 2.92 -10.74 3.48
CA GLN A 111 2.22 -11.92 2.99
C GLN A 111 1.92 -11.79 1.50
N CYS A 112 1.45 -10.63 1.07
CA CYS A 112 1.15 -10.41 -0.35
C CYS A 112 2.40 -10.51 -1.21
N LEU A 113 3.51 -9.94 -0.74
CA LEU A 113 4.77 -9.99 -1.48
C LEU A 113 5.29 -11.42 -1.60
N GLU A 114 5.24 -12.18 -0.51
CA GLU A 114 5.70 -13.56 -0.55
C GLU A 114 4.85 -14.40 -1.49
N GLU A 115 3.52 -14.19 -1.45
CA GLU A 115 2.64 -14.92 -2.34
C GLU A 115 2.89 -14.59 -3.80
N ALA A 116 3.10 -13.31 -4.09
CA ALA A 116 3.34 -12.90 -5.46
C ALA A 116 4.64 -13.49 -6.00
N ILE A 117 5.67 -13.54 -5.18
CA ILE A 117 6.94 -14.14 -5.57
C ILE A 117 6.79 -15.64 -5.81
N ALA A 118 6.07 -16.32 -4.90
CA ALA A 118 5.85 -17.75 -5.05
C ALA A 118 5.07 -18.06 -6.31
N ASN A 119 4.06 -17.25 -6.61
CA ASN A 119 3.25 -17.47 -7.83
C ASN A 119 4.06 -17.24 -9.08
N ARG A 120 4.96 -16.27 -9.06
CA ARG A 120 5.80 -15.99 -10.23
C ARG A 120 6.79 -17.13 -10.49
N ALA A 121 7.29 -17.73 -9.41
CA ALA A 121 8.25 -18.82 -9.53
C ALA A 121 7.63 -20.09 -10.11
N ASN A 122 6.32 -20.23 -10.01
CA ASN A 122 5.62 -21.38 -10.54
C ASN A 122 5.12 -21.11 -11.95
#